data_da103672944026d7f2a8f3c8cfbadb1d
#
_entry.id   da103672944026d7f2a8f3c8cfbadb1d
#
_cell.length_a   1.000
_cell.length_b   1.000
_cell.length_c   1.000
_cell.angle_alpha   90.00
_cell.angle_beta   90.00
_cell.angle_gamma   90.00
#
_symmetry.space_group_name_H-M   'P 1'
#
loop_
_entity.id
_entity.type
_entity.pdbx_description
1 polymer ?
#
loop_
_entity_poly.entity_id
_entity_poly.type
_entity_poly.pdbx_seq_one_letter_code
_entity_poly.pdbx_strand_id
1 'polypeptide(L)'
;EVNAIRLCAERCNEKDIKALEKAHENFLKYYDTPERVSHDFAFHRAIAEGCHNPVFKAMLLIVIPDIMAIYQRDRICAPTSNVLEEHTQMLDLIKKHDGEKAAALMAKHLQGVVDFAKRKLQAP
;
A
#
# COMPACT_ATOMS: atom_id res chain seq x y z
N GLU A 1 -2.90 -6.72 5.61
CA GLU A 1 -1.87 -6.32 4.63
C GLU A 1 -0.45 -6.77 5.02
N VAL A 2 -0.14 -6.83 6.30
CA VAL A 2 1.20 -7.26 6.75
C VAL A 2 1.53 -8.67 6.27
N ASN A 3 0.60 -9.60 6.43
CA ASN A 3 0.81 -10.97 5.96
C ASN A 3 0.76 -11.07 4.44
N ALA A 4 -0.06 -10.24 3.79
CA ALA A 4 -0.14 -10.22 2.32
C ALA A 4 1.17 -9.76 1.69
N ILE A 5 1.82 -8.73 2.23
CA ILE A 5 3.09 -8.28 1.67
C ILE A 5 4.21 -9.27 1.91
N ARG A 6 4.19 -9.97 3.06
CA ARG A 6 5.15 -11.05 3.32
C ARG A 6 5.04 -12.14 2.25
N LEU A 7 3.82 -12.58 1.98
CA LEU A 7 3.58 -13.60 0.95
C LEU A 7 3.87 -13.08 -0.45
N CYS A 8 3.55 -11.83 -0.73
CA CYS A 8 3.88 -11.21 -2.02
C CYS A 8 5.39 -11.26 -2.26
N ALA A 9 6.19 -10.87 -1.28
CA ALA A 9 7.65 -10.92 -1.40
C ALA A 9 8.15 -12.34 -1.64
N GLU A 10 7.54 -13.33 -0.99
CA GLU A 10 7.95 -14.73 -1.10
C GLU A 10 7.47 -15.39 -2.40
N ARG A 11 6.32 -14.99 -2.93
CA ARG A 11 5.61 -15.73 -4.00
C ARG A 11 5.49 -14.98 -5.32
N CYS A 12 5.78 -13.68 -5.36
CA CYS A 12 5.59 -12.89 -6.58
C CYS A 12 6.47 -13.41 -7.73
N ASN A 13 5.92 -13.29 -8.94
CA ASN A 13 6.63 -13.58 -10.18
C ASN A 13 6.94 -12.26 -10.92
N GLU A 14 7.57 -12.36 -12.09
CA GLU A 14 7.93 -11.19 -12.89
C GLU A 14 6.72 -10.34 -13.29
N LYS A 15 5.59 -10.98 -13.58
CA LYS A 15 4.35 -10.28 -13.93
C LYS A 15 3.85 -9.45 -12.75
N ASP A 16 3.89 -10.02 -11.55
CA ASP A 16 3.49 -9.32 -10.33
C ASP A 16 4.41 -8.12 -10.07
N ILE A 17 5.71 -8.29 -10.25
CA ILE A 17 6.69 -7.22 -10.06
C ILE A 17 6.43 -6.08 -11.05
N LYS A 18 6.16 -6.39 -12.31
CA LYS A 18 5.83 -5.37 -13.32
C LYS A 18 4.57 -4.59 -12.95
N ALA A 19 3.55 -5.27 -12.43
CA ALA A 19 2.32 -4.63 -11.99
C ALA A 19 2.58 -3.70 -10.80
N LEU A 20 3.40 -4.13 -9.85
CA LEU A 20 3.80 -3.32 -8.70
C LEU A 20 4.61 -2.09 -9.13
N GLU A 21 5.56 -2.27 -10.04
CA GLU A 21 6.35 -1.17 -10.59
C GLU A 21 5.47 -0.14 -11.28
N LYS A 22 4.50 -0.59 -12.08
CA LYS A 22 3.57 0.29 -12.77
C LYS A 22 2.70 1.08 -11.80
N ALA A 23 2.15 0.41 -10.78
CA ALA A 23 1.36 1.06 -9.76
C ALA A 23 2.18 2.12 -9.01
N HIS A 24 3.43 1.80 -8.69
CA HIS A 24 4.33 2.73 -8.00
C HIS A 24 4.70 3.92 -8.88
N GLU A 25 5.01 3.71 -10.16
CA GLU A 25 5.26 4.80 -11.12
C GLU A 25 4.08 5.78 -11.16
N ASN A 26 2.85 5.25 -11.23
CA ASN A 26 1.66 6.07 -11.26
C ASN A 26 1.50 6.84 -9.93
N PHE A 27 1.79 6.22 -8.81
CA PHE A 27 1.74 6.88 -7.51
C PHE A 27 2.73 8.06 -7.46
N LEU A 28 3.97 7.86 -7.95
CA LEU A 28 4.96 8.93 -8.04
C LEU A 28 4.49 10.06 -8.96
N LYS A 29 3.96 9.71 -10.13
CA LYS A 29 3.54 10.68 -11.14
C LYS A 29 2.40 11.58 -10.65
N TYR A 30 1.43 11.01 -9.94
CA TYR A 30 0.22 11.73 -9.51
C TYR A 30 0.26 12.10 -8.02
N TYR A 31 1.42 12.01 -7.38
CA TYR A 31 1.56 12.21 -5.93
C TYR A 31 1.06 13.58 -5.47
N ASP A 32 1.33 14.63 -6.22
CA ASP A 32 0.94 15.99 -5.88
C ASP A 32 -0.47 16.37 -6.36
N THR A 33 -1.26 15.37 -6.76
CA THR A 33 -2.63 15.55 -7.24
C THR A 33 -3.62 14.81 -6.35
N PRO A 34 -4.93 15.15 -6.42
CA PRO A 34 -5.96 14.39 -5.70
C PRO A 34 -6.01 12.90 -6.11
N GLU A 35 -5.51 12.56 -7.28
CA GLU A 35 -5.48 11.18 -7.79
C GLU A 35 -4.51 10.29 -7.03
N ARG A 36 -3.60 10.84 -6.21
CA ARG A 36 -2.64 10.04 -5.45
C ARG A 36 -3.30 8.95 -4.61
N VAL A 37 -4.51 9.22 -4.08
CA VAL A 37 -5.23 8.24 -3.26
C VAL A 37 -5.55 6.99 -4.07
N SER A 38 -6.06 7.15 -5.29
CA SER A 38 -6.34 6.03 -6.18
C SER A 38 -5.09 5.22 -6.51
N HIS A 39 -3.98 5.89 -6.74
CA HIS A 39 -2.73 5.22 -7.09
C HIS A 39 -2.04 4.60 -5.87
N ASP A 40 -2.21 5.18 -4.69
CA ASP A 40 -1.79 4.57 -3.43
C ASP A 40 -2.49 3.21 -3.23
N PHE A 41 -3.81 3.20 -3.33
CA PHE A 41 -4.59 1.96 -3.18
C PHE A 41 -4.36 0.98 -4.32
N ALA A 42 -4.04 1.44 -5.53
CA ALA A 42 -3.66 0.57 -6.63
C ALA A 42 -2.38 -0.21 -6.31
N PHE A 43 -1.42 0.42 -5.64
CA PHE A 43 -0.20 -0.25 -5.19
C PHE A 43 -0.52 -1.33 -4.15
N HIS A 44 -1.35 -1.01 -3.16
CA HIS A 44 -1.77 -2.00 -2.15
C HIS A 44 -2.57 -3.15 -2.77
N ARG A 45 -3.40 -2.86 -3.78
CA ARG A 45 -4.11 -3.90 -4.51
C ARG A 45 -3.16 -4.82 -5.26
N ALA A 46 -2.12 -4.28 -5.87
CA ALA A 46 -1.11 -5.08 -6.56
C ALA A 46 -0.38 -6.02 -5.60
N ILE A 47 -0.13 -5.58 -4.37
CA ILE A 47 0.41 -6.45 -3.31
C ILE A 47 -0.55 -7.60 -3.01
N ALA A 48 -1.85 -7.30 -2.87
CA ALA A 48 -2.86 -8.31 -2.60
C ALA A 48 -2.93 -9.35 -3.72
N GLU A 49 -2.86 -8.91 -4.96
CA GLU A 49 -2.86 -9.82 -6.11
C GLU A 49 -1.59 -10.65 -6.20
N GLY A 50 -0.45 -10.06 -5.86
CA GLY A 50 0.85 -10.75 -5.89
C GLY A 50 1.11 -11.68 -4.71
N CYS A 51 0.26 -11.70 -3.69
CA CYS A 51 0.47 -12.55 -2.53
C CYS A 51 0.14 -14.03 -2.80
N HIS A 52 -0.57 -14.32 -3.87
CA HIS A 52 -0.96 -15.69 -4.27
C HIS A 52 -1.62 -16.49 -3.14
N ASN A 53 -2.40 -15.80 -2.33
CA ASN A 53 -3.26 -16.41 -1.32
C ASN A 53 -4.69 -15.95 -1.59
N PRO A 54 -5.57 -16.86 -2.06
CA PRO A 54 -6.93 -16.48 -2.46
C PRO A 54 -7.75 -15.86 -1.32
N VAL A 55 -7.53 -16.29 -0.09
CA VAL A 55 -8.27 -15.76 1.07
C VAL A 55 -7.86 -14.33 1.36
N PHE A 56 -6.56 -14.05 1.46
CA PHE A 56 -6.06 -12.69 1.71
C PHE A 56 -6.43 -11.76 0.56
N LYS A 57 -6.30 -12.24 -0.69
CA LYS A 57 -6.68 -11.47 -1.86
C LYS A 57 -8.16 -11.07 -1.81
N ALA A 58 -9.04 -12.04 -1.55
CA ALA A 58 -10.48 -11.78 -1.49
C ALA A 58 -10.82 -10.78 -0.39
N MET A 59 -10.24 -10.95 0.80
CA MET A 59 -10.49 -10.04 1.93
C MET A 59 -10.06 -8.61 1.60
N LEU A 60 -8.84 -8.45 1.05
CA LEU A 60 -8.31 -7.12 0.75
C LEU A 60 -9.06 -6.44 -0.39
N LEU A 61 -9.44 -7.17 -1.43
CA LEU A 61 -10.20 -6.61 -2.54
C LEU A 61 -11.61 -6.18 -2.14
N ILE A 62 -12.17 -6.77 -1.07
CA ILE A 62 -13.45 -6.35 -0.51
C ILE A 62 -13.29 -5.06 0.29
N VAL A 63 -12.26 -4.97 1.16
CA VAL A 63 -12.14 -3.85 2.11
C VAL A 63 -11.47 -2.61 1.52
N ILE A 64 -10.56 -2.76 0.55
CA ILE A 64 -9.80 -1.64 -0.02
C ILE A 64 -10.69 -0.53 -0.57
N PRO A 65 -11.73 -0.82 -1.40
CA PRO A 65 -12.59 0.25 -1.92
C PRO A 65 -13.30 1.06 -0.83
N ASP A 66 -13.75 0.40 0.23
CA ASP A 66 -14.43 1.06 1.33
C ASP A 66 -13.47 1.96 2.13
N ILE A 67 -12.26 1.47 2.38
CA ILE A 67 -11.22 2.25 3.06
C ILE A 67 -10.83 3.47 2.21
N MET A 68 -10.67 3.27 0.90
CA MET A 68 -10.35 4.36 -0.02
C MET A 68 -11.42 5.45 0.00
N ALA A 69 -12.70 5.05 -0.01
CA ALA A 69 -13.81 5.99 0.05
C ALA A 69 -13.79 6.82 1.34
N ILE A 70 -13.47 6.19 2.48
CA ILE A 70 -13.34 6.88 3.76
C ILE A 70 -12.17 7.89 3.71
N TYR A 71 -11.04 7.49 3.17
CA TYR A 71 -9.85 8.35 3.07
C TYR A 71 -10.13 9.57 2.20
N GLN A 72 -10.81 9.38 1.09
CA GLN A 72 -11.18 10.48 0.18
C GLN A 72 -12.17 11.44 0.85
N ARG A 73 -13.20 10.89 1.49
CA ARG A 73 -14.24 11.68 2.16
C ARG A 73 -13.65 12.52 3.31
N ASP A 74 -12.84 11.90 4.15
CA ASP A 74 -12.34 12.52 5.37
C ASP A 74 -10.96 13.17 5.18
N ARG A 75 -10.42 13.15 3.97
CA ARG A 75 -9.11 13.71 3.62
C ARG A 75 -7.98 13.20 4.51
N ILE A 76 -8.04 11.91 4.83
CA ILE A 76 -7.08 11.28 5.76
C ILE A 76 -5.72 11.07 5.08
N CYS A 77 -5.72 10.84 3.78
CA CYS A 77 -4.51 10.55 3.03
C CYS A 77 -3.76 11.84 2.68
N ALA A 78 -2.93 12.32 3.57
CA ALA A 78 -2.10 13.48 3.33
C ALA A 78 -0.82 13.12 2.57
N PRO A 79 -0.27 14.06 1.79
CA PRO A 79 1.03 13.86 1.16
C PRO A 79 2.12 14.02 2.22
N THR A 80 2.57 12.91 2.78
CA THR A 80 3.74 12.91 3.65
C THR A 80 4.90 12.28 2.89
N SER A 81 6.09 12.83 3.04
CA SER A 81 7.29 12.30 2.40
C SER A 81 7.56 10.84 2.79
N ASN A 82 7.15 10.46 4.00
CA ASN A 82 7.35 9.11 4.50
C ASN A 82 6.55 8.06 3.70
N VAL A 83 5.32 8.36 3.30
CA VAL A 83 4.50 7.41 2.54
C VAL A 83 5.17 7.06 1.21
N LEU A 84 5.66 8.07 0.50
CA LEU A 84 6.33 7.88 -0.78
C LEU A 84 7.59 7.01 -0.64
N GLU A 85 8.42 7.34 0.33
CA GLU A 85 9.65 6.61 0.62
C GLU A 85 9.35 5.17 1.05
N GLU A 86 8.36 4.98 1.91
CA GLU A 86 7.96 3.67 2.39
C GLU A 86 7.48 2.78 1.26
N HIS A 87 6.67 3.29 0.33
CA HIS A 87 6.25 2.52 -0.85
C HIS A 87 7.45 2.13 -1.71
N THR A 88 8.40 3.02 -1.92
CA THR A 88 9.62 2.73 -2.68
C THR A 88 10.42 1.60 -2.01
N GLN A 89 10.57 1.66 -0.70
CA GLN A 89 11.27 0.63 0.06
C GLN A 89 10.54 -0.70 0.06
N MET A 90 9.21 -0.69 0.14
CA MET A 90 8.39 -1.90 0.04
C MET A 90 8.62 -2.60 -1.29
N LEU A 91 8.59 -1.86 -2.39
CA LEU A 91 8.83 -2.42 -3.72
C LEU A 91 10.22 -3.05 -3.82
N ASP A 92 11.23 -2.38 -3.29
CA ASP A 92 12.59 -2.90 -3.28
C ASP A 92 12.70 -4.21 -2.50
N LEU A 93 12.07 -4.27 -1.32
CA LEU A 93 12.08 -5.48 -0.49
C LEU A 93 11.30 -6.63 -1.14
N ILE A 94 10.22 -6.35 -1.84
CA ILE A 94 9.49 -7.36 -2.61
C ILE A 94 10.37 -7.91 -3.72
N LYS A 95 11.08 -7.04 -4.45
CA LYS A 95 12.01 -7.47 -5.51
C LYS A 95 13.14 -8.33 -4.98
N LYS A 96 13.57 -8.08 -3.75
CA LYS A 96 14.61 -8.87 -3.08
C LYS A 96 14.08 -10.12 -2.41
N HIS A 97 12.77 -10.35 -2.48
CA HIS A 97 12.10 -11.49 -1.83
C HIS A 97 12.32 -11.53 -0.31
N ASP A 98 12.46 -10.35 0.32
CA ASP A 98 12.66 -10.24 1.76
C ASP A 98 11.30 -10.02 2.46
N GLY A 99 10.57 -11.11 2.66
CA GLY A 99 9.22 -11.07 3.25
C GLY A 99 9.19 -10.52 4.67
N GLU A 100 10.18 -10.86 5.49
CA GLU A 100 10.20 -10.41 6.89
C GLU A 100 10.39 -8.91 7.01
N LYS A 101 11.34 -8.34 6.28
CA LYS A 101 11.55 -6.89 6.27
C LYS A 101 10.39 -6.15 5.62
N ALA A 102 9.82 -6.71 4.55
CA ALA A 102 8.64 -6.13 3.90
C ALA A 102 7.44 -6.08 4.87
N ALA A 103 7.21 -7.15 5.62
CA ALA A 103 6.14 -7.20 6.62
C ALA A 103 6.35 -6.18 7.74
N ALA A 104 7.58 -6.06 8.26
CA ALA A 104 7.91 -5.10 9.29
C ALA A 104 7.70 -3.66 8.81
N LEU A 105 8.10 -3.37 7.58
CA LEU A 105 7.90 -2.05 6.98
C LEU A 105 6.42 -1.73 6.76
N MET A 106 5.63 -2.71 6.30
CA MET A 106 4.18 -2.53 6.14
C MET A 106 3.51 -2.24 7.48
N ALA A 107 3.89 -2.95 8.55
CA ALA A 107 3.34 -2.71 9.87
C ALA A 107 3.63 -1.28 10.35
N LYS A 108 4.85 -0.79 10.13
CA LYS A 108 5.24 0.58 10.46
C LYS A 108 4.47 1.59 9.62
N HIS A 109 4.32 1.33 8.32
CA HIS A 109 3.57 2.19 7.40
C HIS A 109 2.12 2.34 7.83
N LEU A 110 1.45 1.23 8.12
CA LEU A 110 0.06 1.23 8.55
C LEU A 110 -0.12 1.91 9.90
N GLN A 111 0.83 1.75 10.82
CA GLN A 111 0.79 2.45 12.11
C GLN A 111 0.87 3.96 11.90
N GLY A 112 1.73 4.41 10.99
CA GLY A 112 1.82 5.82 10.63
C GLY A 112 0.52 6.38 10.05
N VAL A 113 -0.15 5.59 9.20
CA VAL A 113 -1.45 5.95 8.65
C VAL A 113 -2.51 6.07 9.75
N VAL A 114 -2.55 5.10 10.66
CA VAL A 114 -3.48 5.12 11.80
C VAL A 114 -3.24 6.35 12.67
N ASP A 115 -1.99 6.64 12.99
CA ASP A 115 -1.63 7.80 13.83
C ASP A 115 -2.04 9.11 13.17
N PHE A 116 -1.80 9.24 11.87
CA PHE A 116 -2.23 10.41 11.11
C PHE A 116 -3.76 10.54 11.13
N ALA A 117 -4.48 9.45 10.88
CA ALA A 117 -5.93 9.45 10.89
C ALA A 117 -6.50 9.87 12.25
N LYS A 118 -5.91 9.37 13.34
CA LYS A 118 -6.32 9.75 14.70
C LYS A 118 -6.14 11.23 14.94
N ARG A 119 -4.99 11.80 14.55
CA ARG A 119 -4.75 13.25 14.69
C ARG A 119 -5.74 14.06 13.87
N LYS A 120 -6.01 13.63 12.65
CA LYS A 120 -6.93 14.32 11.74
C LYS A 120 -8.35 14.34 12.28
N LEU A 121 -8.83 13.21 12.82
CA LEU A 121 -10.19 13.08 13.32
C LEU A 121 -10.38 13.75 14.70
N GLN A 122 -9.32 13.95 15.47
CA GLN A 122 -9.35 14.63 16.76
C GLN A 122 -9.14 16.13 16.64
N ALA A 123 -8.70 16.64 15.50
CA ALA A 123 -8.49 18.06 15.28
C ALA A 123 -9.84 18.80 15.28
N PRO A 124 -9.94 19.99 15.93
CA PRO A 124 -11.16 20.79 15.92
C PRO A 124 -11.50 21.31 14.52
#